data_991a637becc2e1503abbabd5ec9c72a2
#
_entry.id   991a637becc2e1503abbabd5ec9c72a2
#
_cell.length_a   1.000
_cell.length_b   1.000
_cell.length_c   1.000
_cell.angle_alpha   90.00
_cell.angle_beta   90.00
_cell.angle_gamma   90.00
#
_symmetry.space_group_name_H-M   'P 1'
#
loop_
_entity.id
_entity.type
_entity.pdbx_description
1 polymer ?
#
loop_
_entity_poly.entity_id
_entity_poly.type
_entity_poly.pdbx_seq_one_letter_code
_entity_poly.pdbx_strand_id
1 'polypeptide(L)'
;AKPVDSFARAAELEAELKRNVRGEVRFDRGSRALYATDASNYRQIPIGLVIPRDADDVIAAVAACRKFDAPLLPRGGGTSLAGQCCNVAVVLDFTKHMNRVLEINPAEKWARVQPGIVLDALQRALQPHQLIFAPDPSTHNRCTVGGMIGNNSCGAHSLLGGKTVDNVEELKIVLHDGTQMTVGATTAMELAEIIAQGGRRGEIYAGLRGLVNEHSTRIRANYPRI
;
A
#
# COMPACT_ATOMS: atom_id res chain seq x y z
N ALA A 1 -6.20 30.75 -16.04
CA ALA A 1 -6.53 29.37 -15.70
C ALA A 1 -7.00 29.36 -14.24
N LYS A 2 -8.19 28.84 -13.96
CA LYS A 2 -8.63 28.62 -12.56
C LYS A 2 -7.65 27.64 -11.92
N PRO A 3 -7.28 27.83 -10.64
CA PRO A 3 -6.48 26.85 -9.93
C PRO A 3 -7.25 25.52 -9.91
N VAL A 4 -6.61 24.45 -10.37
CA VAL A 4 -7.13 23.06 -10.33
C VAL A 4 -7.20 22.53 -8.89
N ASP A 5 -7.09 23.39 -7.88
CA ASP A 5 -6.61 23.07 -6.53
C ASP A 5 -7.67 23.05 -5.43
N SER A 6 -8.94 23.05 -5.72
CA SER A 6 -9.92 22.99 -4.64
C SER A 6 -10.90 21.84 -4.84
N PHE A 7 -10.64 20.74 -4.15
CA PHE A 7 -11.71 19.80 -3.82
C PHE A 7 -12.79 20.59 -3.06
N ALA A 8 -13.97 20.76 -3.67
CA ALA A 8 -14.99 21.71 -3.22
C ALA A 8 -15.45 21.47 -1.76
N ARG A 9 -15.32 20.22 -1.26
CA ARG A 9 -15.73 19.81 0.08
C ARG A 9 -14.56 19.56 1.03
N ALA A 10 -13.39 20.16 0.79
CA ALA A 10 -12.19 19.91 1.59
C ALA A 10 -12.38 20.21 3.08
N ALA A 11 -13.07 21.30 3.44
CA ALA A 11 -13.31 21.65 4.85
C ALA A 11 -14.23 20.66 5.58
N GLU A 12 -15.27 20.16 4.90
CA GLU A 12 -16.16 19.14 5.45
C GLU A 12 -15.44 17.81 5.65
N LEU A 13 -14.64 17.40 4.66
CA LEU A 13 -13.81 16.20 4.70
C LEU A 13 -12.77 16.29 5.84
N GLU A 14 -12.10 17.44 5.99
CA GLU A 14 -11.17 17.68 7.09
C GLU A 14 -11.85 17.51 8.44
N ALA A 15 -13.03 18.10 8.62
CA ALA A 15 -13.81 17.98 9.85
C ALA A 15 -14.24 16.53 10.14
N GLU A 16 -14.64 15.78 9.11
CA GLU A 16 -14.98 14.36 9.23
C GLU A 16 -13.76 13.51 9.63
N LEU A 17 -12.63 13.72 8.97
CA LEU A 17 -11.40 13.04 9.29
C LEU A 17 -10.93 13.32 10.71
N LYS A 18 -10.95 14.58 11.16
CA LYS A 18 -10.57 14.99 12.53
C LYS A 18 -11.45 14.38 13.62
N ARG A 19 -12.71 14.06 13.33
CA ARG A 19 -13.62 13.39 14.28
C ARG A 19 -13.35 11.89 14.42
N ASN A 20 -12.89 11.23 13.35
CA ASN A 20 -12.85 9.77 13.28
C ASN A 20 -11.43 9.19 13.32
N VAL A 21 -10.41 9.99 13.03
CA VAL A 21 -9.01 9.57 12.99
C VAL A 21 -8.31 10.08 14.25
N ARG A 22 -7.63 9.20 14.99
CA ARG A 22 -6.83 9.54 16.18
C ARG A 22 -5.45 10.05 15.82
N GLY A 23 -4.99 9.75 14.60
CA GLY A 23 -3.75 10.24 14.04
C GLY A 23 -3.80 11.71 13.65
N GLU A 24 -2.86 12.13 12.84
CA GLU A 24 -2.77 13.53 12.44
C GLU A 24 -3.57 13.76 11.14
N VAL A 25 -4.37 14.82 11.14
CA VAL A 25 -5.10 15.29 9.96
C VAL A 25 -4.65 16.72 9.67
N ARG A 26 -4.04 16.94 8.50
CA ARG A 26 -3.40 18.19 8.11
C ARG A 26 -3.87 18.65 6.73
N PHE A 27 -4.57 19.78 6.68
CA PHE A 27 -5.08 20.39 5.45
C PHE A 27 -4.49 21.78 5.20
N ASP A 28 -3.55 22.20 6.05
CA ASP A 28 -2.85 23.46 5.90
C ASP A 28 -1.92 23.49 4.67
N ARG A 29 -1.65 24.68 4.15
CA ARG A 29 -0.86 24.88 2.94
C ARG A 29 0.57 24.35 3.05
N GLY A 30 1.19 24.49 4.23
CA GLY A 30 2.56 24.05 4.45
C GLY A 30 2.68 22.54 4.38
N SER A 31 1.83 21.81 5.13
CA SER A 31 1.78 20.36 5.10
C SER A 31 1.50 19.82 3.69
N ARG A 32 0.50 20.36 3.00
CA ARG A 32 0.17 19.95 1.62
C ARG A 32 1.33 20.20 0.64
N ALA A 33 2.08 21.28 0.80
CA ALA A 33 3.22 21.60 -0.04
C ALA A 33 4.37 20.57 0.11
N LEU A 34 4.60 20.06 1.34
CA LEU A 34 5.63 19.05 1.61
C LEU A 34 5.36 17.72 0.88
N TYR A 35 4.09 17.38 0.63
CA TYR A 35 3.69 16.14 -0.04
C TYR A 35 3.32 16.33 -1.52
N ALA A 36 3.56 17.52 -2.06
CA ALA A 36 3.24 17.83 -3.45
C ALA A 36 4.21 17.19 -4.46
N THR A 37 5.35 16.70 -4.02
CA THR A 37 6.40 16.10 -4.84
C THR A 37 6.81 14.72 -4.31
N ASP A 38 7.42 13.92 -5.15
CA ASP A 38 8.15 12.69 -4.79
C ASP A 38 9.55 12.75 -5.42
N ALA A 39 10.21 11.61 -5.66
CA ALA A 39 11.53 11.58 -6.31
C ALA A 39 11.45 11.80 -7.83
N SER A 40 10.26 11.98 -8.40
CA SER A 40 10.06 12.31 -9.81
C SER A 40 10.13 13.82 -10.05
N ASN A 41 9.97 14.23 -11.29
CA ASN A 41 9.82 15.63 -11.69
C ASN A 41 8.34 16.09 -11.73
N TYR A 42 7.40 15.26 -11.29
CA TYR A 42 5.99 15.63 -11.17
C TYR A 42 5.70 16.37 -9.87
N ARG A 43 4.68 17.23 -9.93
CA ARG A 43 4.19 17.95 -8.76
C ARG A 43 2.67 18.09 -8.83
N GLN A 44 1.98 17.61 -7.79
CA GLN A 44 0.54 17.79 -7.59
C GLN A 44 0.25 18.05 -6.11
N ILE A 45 -0.47 19.12 -5.80
CA ILE A 45 -0.78 19.48 -4.41
C ILE A 45 -1.93 18.60 -3.93
N PRO A 46 -1.74 17.81 -2.85
CA PRO A 46 -2.80 16.94 -2.31
C PRO A 46 -3.97 17.75 -1.74
N ILE A 47 -5.14 17.10 -1.60
CA ILE A 47 -6.32 17.66 -0.92
C ILE A 47 -5.99 17.90 0.56
N GLY A 48 -5.39 16.92 1.21
CA GLY A 48 -5.00 16.91 2.60
C GLY A 48 -4.15 15.70 2.92
N LEU A 49 -3.74 15.59 4.18
CA LEU A 49 -2.90 14.52 4.70
C LEU A 49 -3.55 13.87 5.91
N VAL A 50 -3.40 12.56 6.01
CA VAL A 50 -3.67 11.77 7.21
C VAL A 50 -2.41 10.98 7.54
N ILE A 51 -1.97 11.05 8.81
CA ILE A 51 -0.87 10.26 9.32
C ILE A 51 -1.46 9.28 10.35
N PRO A 52 -1.86 8.08 9.91
CA PRO A 52 -2.58 7.13 10.76
C PRO A 52 -1.65 6.56 11.84
N ARG A 53 -2.21 6.28 13.02
CA ARG A 53 -1.50 5.60 14.12
C ARG A 53 -1.53 4.09 13.99
N ASP A 54 -2.61 3.58 13.40
CA ASP A 54 -2.89 2.15 13.28
C ASP A 54 -3.90 1.86 12.15
N ALA A 55 -4.30 0.59 12.04
CA ALA A 55 -5.23 0.13 11.03
C ALA A 55 -6.64 0.74 11.17
N ASP A 56 -7.09 1.03 12.39
CA ASP A 56 -8.41 1.64 12.62
C ASP A 56 -8.47 3.05 12.03
N ASP A 57 -7.40 3.82 12.19
CA ASP A 57 -7.28 5.14 11.57
C ASP A 57 -7.29 5.07 10.03
N VAL A 58 -6.67 4.04 9.45
CA VAL A 58 -6.70 3.80 7.99
C VAL A 58 -8.13 3.50 7.54
N ILE A 59 -8.86 2.63 8.26
CA ILE A 59 -10.24 2.27 7.96
C ILE A 59 -11.14 3.51 8.05
N ALA A 60 -10.98 4.30 9.10
CA ALA A 60 -11.72 5.54 9.29
C ALA A 60 -11.45 6.56 8.17
N ALA A 61 -10.19 6.69 7.76
CA ALA A 61 -9.81 7.56 6.65
C ALA A 61 -10.40 7.11 5.31
N VAL A 62 -10.36 5.80 5.01
CA VAL A 62 -10.99 5.22 3.80
C VAL A 62 -12.50 5.48 3.81
N ALA A 63 -13.18 5.26 4.94
CA ALA A 63 -14.62 5.50 5.07
C ALA A 63 -14.99 6.98 4.86
N ALA A 64 -14.22 7.91 5.44
CA ALA A 64 -14.41 9.33 5.26
C ALA A 64 -14.18 9.74 3.79
N CYS A 65 -13.07 9.32 3.18
CA CYS A 65 -12.78 9.64 1.77
C CYS A 65 -13.87 9.10 0.84
N ARG A 66 -14.36 7.88 1.06
CA ARG A 66 -15.47 7.31 0.28
C ARG A 66 -16.76 8.11 0.42
N LYS A 67 -17.12 8.52 1.66
CA LYS A 67 -18.31 9.35 1.93
C LYS A 67 -18.30 10.67 1.14
N PHE A 68 -17.14 11.23 0.92
CA PHE A 68 -16.95 12.50 0.22
C PHE A 68 -16.55 12.36 -1.25
N ASP A 69 -16.45 11.13 -1.76
CA ASP A 69 -15.91 10.83 -3.10
C ASP A 69 -14.52 11.46 -3.34
N ALA A 70 -13.69 11.44 -2.30
CA ALA A 70 -12.36 11.98 -2.34
C ALA A 70 -11.34 10.89 -2.70
N PRO A 71 -10.47 11.11 -3.70
CA PRO A 71 -9.38 10.19 -3.99
C PRO A 71 -8.46 10.01 -2.78
N LEU A 72 -7.92 8.80 -2.62
CA LEU A 72 -7.02 8.45 -1.53
C LEU A 72 -5.72 7.88 -2.10
N LEU A 73 -4.58 8.31 -1.55
CA LEU A 73 -3.25 7.91 -1.99
C LEU A 73 -2.41 7.42 -0.80
N PRO A 74 -2.18 6.10 -0.67
CA PRO A 74 -1.20 5.59 0.28
C PRO A 74 0.21 6.03 -0.09
N ARG A 75 1.01 6.48 0.90
CA ARG A 75 2.37 6.95 0.68
C ARG A 75 3.34 6.40 1.73
N GLY A 76 4.49 5.95 1.25
CA GLY A 76 5.67 5.62 2.05
C GLY A 76 6.76 6.67 1.91
N GLY A 77 7.97 6.28 1.58
CA GLY A 77 9.13 7.16 1.48
C GLY A 77 9.13 8.17 0.32
N GLY A 78 8.14 8.14 -0.57
CA GLY A 78 8.08 9.05 -1.71
C GLY A 78 9.20 8.85 -2.73
N THR A 79 9.70 7.65 -2.88
CA THR A 79 10.85 7.30 -3.73
C THR A 79 10.48 6.94 -5.17
N SER A 80 9.22 7.07 -5.54
CA SER A 80 8.74 6.82 -6.91
C SER A 80 9.32 7.82 -7.92
N LEU A 81 9.69 7.33 -9.11
CA LEU A 81 10.34 8.12 -10.16
C LEU A 81 9.40 8.58 -11.28
N ALA A 82 8.14 8.11 -11.29
CA ALA A 82 7.15 8.42 -12.32
C ALA A 82 5.87 9.08 -11.75
N GLY A 83 5.96 9.73 -10.59
CA GLY A 83 4.86 10.52 -10.01
C GLY A 83 3.78 9.72 -9.29
N GLN A 84 4.01 8.43 -9.01
CA GLN A 84 3.01 7.58 -8.35
C GLN A 84 2.62 8.06 -6.94
N CYS A 85 3.49 8.82 -6.28
CA CYS A 85 3.25 9.38 -4.95
C CYS A 85 2.75 10.83 -4.97
N CYS A 86 2.43 11.39 -6.14
CA CYS A 86 1.88 12.75 -6.32
C CYS A 86 0.46 12.66 -6.87
N ASN A 87 -0.52 13.21 -6.18
CA ASN A 87 -1.89 13.27 -6.69
C ASN A 87 -2.73 14.33 -5.95
N VAL A 88 -3.80 14.78 -6.60
CA VAL A 88 -4.88 15.55 -5.96
C VAL A 88 -5.78 14.57 -5.20
N ALA A 89 -5.30 14.12 -4.05
CA ALA A 89 -5.90 13.10 -3.21
C ALA A 89 -5.68 13.41 -1.72
N VAL A 90 -6.38 12.71 -0.84
CA VAL A 90 -5.98 12.61 0.58
C VAL A 90 -4.83 11.62 0.67
N VAL A 91 -3.66 12.10 1.08
CA VAL A 91 -2.47 11.25 1.24
C VAL A 91 -2.50 10.59 2.60
N LEU A 92 -2.34 9.26 2.65
CA LEU A 92 -2.10 8.49 3.87
C LEU A 92 -0.61 8.23 4.03
N ASP A 93 0.04 8.89 4.98
CA ASP A 93 1.46 8.69 5.27
C ASP A 93 1.66 7.65 6.38
N PHE A 94 2.20 6.50 6.02
CA PHE A 94 2.47 5.40 6.95
C PHE A 94 3.81 5.50 7.69
N THR A 95 4.69 6.43 7.32
CA THR A 95 6.08 6.42 7.75
C THR A 95 6.28 6.77 9.22
N LYS A 96 5.38 7.57 9.82
CA LYS A 96 5.58 8.12 11.16
C LYS A 96 5.19 7.17 12.28
N HIS A 97 4.07 6.46 12.16
CA HIS A 97 3.52 5.66 13.26
C HIS A 97 3.36 4.18 12.93
N MET A 98 3.22 3.83 11.64
CA MET A 98 3.01 2.46 11.18
C MET A 98 4.28 1.89 10.54
N ASN A 99 5.39 1.89 11.28
CA ASN A 99 6.73 1.58 10.79
C ASN A 99 7.48 0.53 11.63
N ARG A 100 6.75 -0.36 12.31
CA ARG A 100 7.32 -1.35 13.22
C ARG A 100 7.38 -2.75 12.61
N VAL A 101 8.36 -3.53 13.05
CA VAL A 101 8.32 -4.99 12.99
C VAL A 101 7.39 -5.45 14.13
N LEU A 102 6.38 -6.23 13.82
CA LEU A 102 5.39 -6.73 14.77
C LEU A 102 5.80 -8.10 15.31
N GLU A 103 6.36 -8.94 14.44
CA GLU A 103 6.75 -10.32 14.76
C GLU A 103 7.85 -10.79 13.81
N ILE A 104 8.76 -11.63 14.29
CA ILE A 104 9.73 -12.37 13.48
C ILE A 104 9.63 -13.83 13.89
N ASN A 105 9.47 -14.71 12.92
CA ASN A 105 9.54 -16.16 13.11
C ASN A 105 10.75 -16.72 12.36
N PRO A 106 11.89 -16.93 13.05
CA PRO A 106 13.11 -17.42 12.41
C PRO A 106 13.01 -18.86 11.93
N ALA A 107 12.19 -19.69 12.59
CA ALA A 107 12.05 -21.09 12.23
C ALA A 107 11.34 -21.26 10.88
N GLU A 108 10.32 -20.46 10.62
CA GLU A 108 9.55 -20.46 9.38
C GLU A 108 10.02 -19.38 8.40
N LYS A 109 11.02 -18.57 8.79
CA LYS A 109 11.68 -17.54 7.95
C LYS A 109 10.73 -16.45 7.44
N TRP A 110 9.83 -15.95 8.28
CA TRP A 110 8.98 -14.81 7.94
C TRP A 110 9.00 -13.72 9.01
N ALA A 111 8.61 -12.52 8.64
CA ALA A 111 8.37 -11.40 9.55
C ALA A 111 7.07 -10.69 9.19
N ARG A 112 6.30 -10.31 10.22
CA ARG A 112 5.11 -9.46 10.11
C ARG A 112 5.49 -8.02 10.41
N VAL A 113 5.23 -7.14 9.46
CA VAL A 113 5.66 -5.75 9.54
C VAL A 113 4.54 -4.79 9.18
N GLN A 114 4.66 -3.55 9.63
CA GLN A 114 3.79 -2.46 9.22
C GLN A 114 4.29 -1.83 7.91
N PRO A 115 3.39 -1.25 7.08
CA PRO A 115 3.72 -0.83 5.71
C PRO A 115 4.73 0.32 5.63
N GLY A 116 4.82 1.16 6.66
CA GLY A 116 5.71 2.32 6.73
C GLY A 116 7.15 2.01 7.17
N ILE A 117 7.49 0.74 7.46
CA ILE A 117 8.86 0.40 7.83
C ILE A 117 9.81 0.60 6.66
N VAL A 118 10.92 1.30 6.89
CA VAL A 118 12.00 1.46 5.90
C VAL A 118 12.75 0.14 5.76
N LEU A 119 13.15 -0.23 4.53
CA LEU A 119 13.82 -1.50 4.27
C LEU A 119 15.07 -1.71 5.15
N ASP A 120 15.93 -0.71 5.30
CA ASP A 120 17.11 -0.82 6.17
C ASP A 120 16.76 -1.08 7.64
N ALA A 121 15.63 -0.54 8.12
CA ALA A 121 15.17 -0.82 9.48
C ALA A 121 14.69 -2.26 9.63
N LEU A 122 14.00 -2.80 8.62
CA LEU A 122 13.65 -4.21 8.56
C LEU A 122 14.91 -5.09 8.53
N GLN A 123 15.86 -4.81 7.64
CA GLN A 123 17.11 -5.59 7.54
C GLN A 123 17.88 -5.64 8.87
N ARG A 124 18.00 -4.49 9.57
CA ARG A 124 18.61 -4.47 10.90
C ARG A 124 17.88 -5.33 11.92
N ALA A 125 16.55 -5.39 11.87
CA ALA A 125 15.77 -6.25 12.77
C ALA A 125 15.90 -7.74 12.45
N LEU A 126 16.10 -8.09 11.18
CA LEU A 126 16.27 -9.49 10.71
C LEU A 126 17.68 -10.04 10.94
N GLN A 127 18.69 -9.17 10.94
CA GLN A 127 20.10 -9.56 11.06
C GLN A 127 20.43 -10.49 12.24
N PRO A 128 19.95 -10.25 13.48
CA PRO A 128 20.22 -11.15 14.62
C PRO A 128 19.69 -12.58 14.43
N HIS A 129 18.71 -12.73 13.52
CA HIS A 129 18.08 -14.02 13.20
C HIS A 129 18.67 -14.68 11.95
N GLN A 130 19.74 -14.09 11.37
CA GLN A 130 20.34 -14.54 10.10
C GLN A 130 19.34 -14.59 8.94
N LEU A 131 18.36 -13.69 8.95
CA LEU A 131 17.36 -13.52 7.92
C LEU A 131 17.62 -12.24 7.13
N ILE A 132 17.18 -12.23 5.88
CA ILE A 132 17.24 -11.10 4.98
C ILE A 132 15.95 -11.01 4.17
N PHE A 133 15.45 -9.80 3.94
CA PHE A 133 14.46 -9.56 2.90
C PHE A 133 15.23 -9.24 1.61
N ALA A 134 15.17 -10.16 0.66
CA ALA A 134 16.11 -10.21 -0.46
C ALA A 134 16.06 -9.05 -1.48
N PRO A 135 14.89 -8.45 -1.82
CA PRO A 135 14.87 -7.29 -2.71
C PRO A 135 15.62 -6.09 -2.12
N ASP A 136 16.55 -5.53 -2.88
CA ASP A 136 17.46 -4.46 -2.46
C ASP A 136 17.46 -3.26 -3.42
N PRO A 137 16.36 -2.52 -3.58
CA PRO A 137 16.32 -1.35 -4.43
C PRO A 137 17.33 -0.30 -3.98
N SER A 138 17.84 0.51 -4.90
CA SER A 138 18.83 1.57 -4.63
C SER A 138 18.36 2.58 -3.57
N THR A 139 17.06 2.66 -3.31
CA THR A 139 16.44 3.51 -2.30
C THR A 139 16.24 2.82 -0.96
N HIS A 140 16.91 1.69 -0.69
CA HIS A 140 16.74 0.85 0.51
C HIS A 140 16.72 1.62 1.83
N ASN A 141 17.47 2.71 1.93
CA ASN A 141 17.55 3.55 3.13
C ASN A 141 16.35 4.51 3.30
N ARG A 142 15.39 4.53 2.38
CA ARG A 142 14.23 5.44 2.38
C ARG A 142 12.93 4.77 1.96
N CYS A 143 12.96 3.82 1.01
CA CYS A 143 11.75 3.13 0.58
C CYS A 143 11.13 2.34 1.74
N THR A 144 9.81 2.27 1.76
CA THR A 144 9.07 1.51 2.76
C THR A 144 8.57 0.20 2.17
N VAL A 145 8.38 -0.81 3.01
CA VAL A 145 7.93 -2.14 2.58
C VAL A 145 6.56 -2.06 1.87
N GLY A 146 5.61 -1.25 2.38
CA GLY A 146 4.34 -1.03 1.69
C GLY A 146 4.49 -0.38 0.32
N GLY A 147 5.42 0.57 0.17
CA GLY A 147 5.77 1.16 -1.12
C GLY A 147 6.44 0.16 -2.07
N MET A 148 7.31 -0.71 -1.54
CA MET A 148 7.94 -1.78 -2.31
C MET A 148 6.91 -2.79 -2.85
N ILE A 149 5.89 -3.13 -2.04
CA ILE A 149 4.78 -4.00 -2.44
C ILE A 149 3.99 -3.35 -3.58
N GLY A 150 3.59 -2.08 -3.42
CA GLY A 150 2.82 -1.37 -4.44
C GLY A 150 3.55 -1.20 -5.78
N ASN A 151 4.89 -1.09 -5.73
CA ASN A 151 5.75 -0.94 -6.91
C ASN A 151 6.28 -2.29 -7.45
N ASN A 152 6.09 -3.38 -6.74
CA ASN A 152 6.79 -4.65 -6.96
C ASN A 152 8.30 -4.45 -7.13
N SER A 153 8.89 -3.76 -6.17
CA SER A 153 10.30 -3.33 -6.24
C SER A 153 11.26 -4.51 -6.40
N CYS A 154 12.32 -4.27 -7.15
CA CYS A 154 13.46 -5.17 -7.31
C CYS A 154 14.77 -4.42 -7.08
N GLY A 155 15.88 -5.13 -7.08
CA GLY A 155 17.21 -4.58 -6.92
C GLY A 155 18.28 -5.47 -7.57
N ALA A 156 19.55 -5.19 -7.31
CA ALA A 156 20.67 -5.91 -7.92
C ALA A 156 20.67 -7.41 -7.58
N HIS A 157 20.24 -7.77 -6.36
CA HIS A 157 20.18 -9.15 -5.91
C HIS A 157 18.88 -9.88 -6.30
N SER A 158 17.98 -9.25 -7.03
CA SER A 158 16.70 -9.88 -7.42
C SER A 158 16.85 -11.05 -8.41
N LEU A 159 18.01 -11.21 -9.04
CA LEU A 159 18.32 -12.43 -9.80
C LEU A 159 18.36 -13.69 -8.93
N LEU A 160 18.73 -13.55 -7.65
CA LEU A 160 18.79 -14.64 -6.68
C LEU A 160 17.60 -14.59 -5.71
N GLY A 161 17.26 -13.40 -5.24
CA GLY A 161 16.27 -13.18 -4.18
C GLY A 161 14.86 -12.88 -4.68
N GLY A 162 14.64 -12.80 -5.98
CA GLY A 162 13.34 -12.43 -6.55
C GLY A 162 13.00 -10.95 -6.40
N LYS A 163 11.79 -10.61 -6.78
CA LYS A 163 11.18 -9.29 -6.59
C LYS A 163 10.41 -9.25 -5.27
N THR A 164 9.83 -8.12 -4.94
CA THR A 164 9.04 -7.98 -3.71
C THR A 164 7.89 -8.99 -3.64
N VAL A 165 7.18 -9.22 -4.75
CA VAL A 165 6.06 -10.18 -4.79
C VAL A 165 6.48 -11.61 -4.44
N ASP A 166 7.69 -12.00 -4.78
CA ASP A 166 8.24 -13.34 -4.52
C ASP A 166 8.60 -13.55 -3.03
N ASN A 167 8.61 -12.45 -2.26
CA ASN A 167 8.97 -12.43 -0.83
C ASN A 167 7.81 -11.98 0.07
N VAL A 168 6.57 -11.98 -0.43
CA VAL A 168 5.38 -11.61 0.32
C VAL A 168 4.49 -12.83 0.48
N GLU A 169 4.31 -13.30 1.71
CA GLU A 169 3.48 -14.46 2.05
C GLU A 169 2.01 -14.07 2.22
N GLU A 170 1.75 -12.98 2.94
CA GLU A 170 0.41 -12.57 3.31
C GLU A 170 0.29 -11.03 3.38
N LEU A 171 -0.86 -10.51 2.99
CA LEU A 171 -1.22 -9.10 3.17
C LEU A 171 -2.55 -8.97 3.89
N LYS A 172 -2.61 -8.06 4.87
CA LYS A 172 -3.87 -7.49 5.38
C LYS A 172 -4.15 -6.21 4.63
N ILE A 173 -5.25 -6.19 3.88
CA ILE A 173 -5.62 -5.07 3.00
C ILE A 173 -6.97 -4.48 3.37
N VAL A 174 -7.12 -3.19 3.07
CA VAL A 174 -8.40 -2.47 3.10
C VAL A 174 -8.68 -1.98 1.69
N LEU A 175 -9.80 -2.40 1.12
CA LEU A 175 -10.24 -1.97 -0.20
C LEU A 175 -10.91 -0.59 -0.12
N HIS A 176 -11.04 0.08 -1.26
CA HIS A 176 -11.70 1.39 -1.34
C HIS A 176 -13.16 1.37 -0.84
N ASP A 177 -13.86 0.26 -1.00
CA ASP A 177 -15.22 0.08 -0.47
C ASP A 177 -15.29 -0.17 1.05
N GLY A 178 -14.14 -0.21 1.73
CA GLY A 178 -13.99 -0.46 3.16
C GLY A 178 -13.88 -1.94 3.52
N THR A 179 -13.96 -2.86 2.56
CA THR A 179 -13.78 -4.28 2.80
C THR A 179 -12.38 -4.57 3.30
N GLN A 180 -12.29 -5.25 4.43
CA GLN A 180 -11.02 -5.72 4.98
C GLN A 180 -10.86 -7.21 4.66
N MET A 181 -9.68 -7.59 4.21
CA MET A 181 -9.40 -9.00 3.94
C MET A 181 -7.91 -9.33 4.09
N THR A 182 -7.65 -10.57 4.44
CA THR A 182 -6.32 -11.16 4.38
C THR A 182 -6.21 -11.92 3.07
N VAL A 183 -5.12 -11.70 2.34
CA VAL A 183 -4.81 -12.33 1.06
C VAL A 183 -3.41 -12.93 1.10
N GLY A 184 -3.25 -14.10 0.49
CA GLY A 184 -2.01 -14.86 0.45
C GLY A 184 -2.15 -16.09 -0.44
N ALA A 185 -1.26 -17.04 -0.30
CA ALA A 185 -1.35 -18.31 -1.01
C ALA A 185 -2.72 -18.96 -0.75
N THR A 186 -3.37 -19.42 -1.80
CA THR A 186 -4.75 -19.95 -1.74
C THR A 186 -4.82 -21.22 -2.58
N THR A 187 -5.14 -22.34 -1.95
CA THR A 187 -5.33 -23.63 -2.62
C THR A 187 -6.61 -23.65 -3.46
N ALA A 188 -6.73 -24.61 -4.36
CA ALA A 188 -7.94 -24.76 -5.16
C ALA A 188 -9.20 -25.04 -4.31
N MET A 189 -9.03 -25.74 -3.19
CA MET A 189 -10.12 -26.04 -2.25
C MET A 189 -10.56 -24.77 -1.52
N GLU A 190 -9.62 -24.03 -0.94
CA GLU A 190 -9.90 -22.74 -0.29
C GLU A 190 -10.51 -21.72 -1.25
N LEU A 191 -10.05 -21.67 -2.50
CA LEU A 191 -10.64 -20.82 -3.54
C LEU A 191 -12.13 -21.16 -3.75
N ALA A 192 -12.45 -22.46 -3.84
CA ALA A 192 -13.82 -22.91 -4.01
C ALA A 192 -14.69 -22.53 -2.79
N GLU A 193 -14.17 -22.71 -1.59
CA GLU A 193 -14.85 -22.31 -0.33
C GLU A 193 -15.07 -20.80 -0.23
N ILE A 194 -14.06 -19.99 -0.52
CA ILE A 194 -14.18 -18.52 -0.52
C ILE A 194 -15.27 -18.07 -1.49
N ILE A 195 -15.32 -18.64 -2.67
CA ILE A 195 -16.34 -18.32 -3.68
C ILE A 195 -17.74 -18.76 -3.22
N ALA A 196 -17.85 -19.95 -2.63
CA ALA A 196 -19.12 -20.48 -2.11
C ALA A 196 -19.66 -19.67 -0.94
N GLN A 197 -18.79 -19.12 -0.08
CA GLN A 197 -19.18 -18.22 1.02
C GLN A 197 -19.78 -16.90 0.51
N GLY A 198 -19.45 -16.51 -0.73
CA GLY A 198 -19.98 -15.28 -1.33
C GLY A 198 -19.48 -13.99 -0.69
N GLY A 199 -20.31 -12.96 -0.73
CA GLY A 199 -19.94 -11.62 -0.28
C GLY A 199 -18.84 -11.00 -1.14
N ARG A 200 -18.34 -9.83 -0.73
CA ARG A 200 -17.36 -9.07 -1.52
C ARG A 200 -16.08 -9.84 -1.81
N ARG A 201 -15.59 -10.61 -0.82
CA ARG A 201 -14.41 -11.47 -1.00
C ARG A 201 -14.65 -12.56 -2.05
N GLY A 202 -15.78 -13.27 -1.95
CA GLY A 202 -16.17 -14.31 -2.91
C GLY A 202 -16.33 -13.77 -4.33
N GLU A 203 -16.95 -12.60 -4.49
CA GLU A 203 -17.08 -11.91 -5.78
C GLU A 203 -15.73 -11.60 -6.41
N ILE A 204 -14.77 -11.08 -5.65
CA ILE A 204 -13.42 -10.75 -6.14
C ILE A 204 -12.72 -12.01 -6.61
N TYR A 205 -12.71 -13.07 -5.80
CA TYR A 205 -12.05 -14.33 -6.14
C TYR A 205 -12.74 -15.04 -7.34
N ALA A 206 -14.06 -14.99 -7.42
CA ALA A 206 -14.82 -15.49 -8.57
C ALA A 206 -14.48 -14.71 -9.85
N GLY A 207 -14.41 -13.38 -9.76
CA GLY A 207 -14.02 -12.52 -10.87
C GLY A 207 -12.61 -12.81 -11.37
N LEU A 208 -11.63 -12.92 -10.47
CA LEU A 208 -10.23 -13.25 -10.81
C LEU A 208 -10.15 -14.64 -11.49
N ARG A 209 -10.83 -15.64 -10.94
CA ARG A 209 -10.90 -16.98 -11.55
C ARG A 209 -11.53 -16.91 -12.95
N GLY A 210 -12.59 -16.13 -13.12
CA GLY A 210 -13.23 -15.91 -14.42
C GLY A 210 -12.27 -15.33 -15.46
N LEU A 211 -11.55 -14.26 -15.09
CA LEU A 211 -10.53 -13.63 -15.95
C LEU A 211 -9.42 -14.61 -16.35
N VAL A 212 -8.91 -15.39 -15.39
CA VAL A 212 -7.87 -16.38 -15.70
C VAL A 212 -8.41 -17.46 -16.65
N ASN A 213 -9.61 -17.98 -16.42
CA ASN A 213 -10.20 -19.00 -17.27
C ASN A 213 -10.45 -18.48 -18.70
N GLU A 214 -10.96 -17.27 -18.85
CA GLU A 214 -11.25 -16.65 -20.14
C GLU A 214 -9.98 -16.30 -20.92
N HIS A 215 -8.94 -15.81 -20.23
CA HIS A 215 -7.77 -15.25 -20.89
C HIS A 215 -6.50 -16.09 -20.77
N SER A 216 -6.54 -17.27 -20.15
CA SER A 216 -5.35 -18.09 -19.87
C SER A 216 -4.47 -18.36 -21.10
N THR A 217 -5.05 -18.65 -22.24
CA THR A 217 -4.32 -18.88 -23.50
C THR A 217 -3.59 -17.62 -23.97
N ARG A 218 -4.25 -16.45 -23.89
CA ARG A 218 -3.65 -15.18 -24.29
C ARG A 218 -2.56 -14.75 -23.31
N ILE A 219 -2.76 -14.98 -22.00
CA ILE A 219 -1.78 -14.71 -20.97
C ILE A 219 -0.51 -15.53 -21.24
N ARG A 220 -0.64 -16.85 -21.44
CA ARG A 220 0.49 -17.73 -21.71
C ARG A 220 1.24 -17.42 -23.01
N ALA A 221 0.52 -16.91 -24.02
CA ALA A 221 1.11 -16.59 -25.31
C ALA A 221 1.85 -15.24 -25.34
N ASN A 222 1.38 -14.24 -24.56
CA ASN A 222 1.83 -12.87 -24.70
C ASN A 222 2.63 -12.35 -23.51
N TYR A 223 2.53 -12.98 -22.32
CA TYR A 223 3.33 -12.56 -21.17
C TYR A 223 4.73 -13.16 -21.23
N PRO A 224 5.76 -12.44 -20.75
CA PRO A 224 7.10 -12.98 -20.65
C PRO A 224 7.11 -14.27 -19.82
N ARG A 225 7.88 -15.23 -20.26
CA ARG A 225 8.19 -16.39 -19.41
C ARG A 225 9.17 -15.94 -18.34
N ILE A 226 8.79 -16.11 -17.09
CA ILE A 226 9.64 -15.85 -15.93
C ILE A 226 10.37 -17.12 -15.57
#